data_5f556f2a5d5105118e44de57681cdfae
#
_entry.id   5f556f2a5d5105118e44de57681cdfae
#
_cell.length_a   1.000
_cell.length_b   1.000
_cell.length_c   1.000
_cell.angle_alpha   90.00
_cell.angle_beta   90.00
_cell.angle_gamma   90.00
#
_symmetry.space_group_name_H-M   'P 1'
#
loop_
_entity.id
_entity.type
_entity.pdbx_description
1 polymer ?
#
loop_
_entity_poly.entity_id
_entity_poly.type
_entity_poly.pdbx_seq_one_letter_code
_entity_poly.pdbx_strand_id
1 'polypeptide(L)'
;MVAHSTEISVPARLTELPCLLAAVDAWAAIVGIPPIAVQRIHFAVEELFTNTVDHGFRAESGLPVTLALAADGGGITLRYVDRAPPFDTSRVPDLAPEAERIGGYGLKVVQTMASAFRYRFANGANETEIEFR
;
A
#
# COMPACT_ATOMS: atom_id res chain seq x y z
N MET A 1 15.70 14.56 -15.45
CA MET A 1 15.63 14.23 -14.03
C MET A 1 15.61 12.73 -13.83
N VAL A 2 16.34 12.22 -12.88
CA VAL A 2 16.38 10.80 -12.61
C VAL A 2 15.34 10.45 -11.55
N ALA A 3 14.49 9.49 -11.85
CA ALA A 3 13.54 9.01 -10.87
C ALA A 3 14.28 8.18 -9.83
N HIS A 4 13.92 8.37 -8.56
CA HIS A 4 14.49 7.58 -7.48
C HIS A 4 13.48 6.52 -7.08
N SER A 5 13.84 5.27 -7.21
CA SER A 5 12.92 4.16 -6.97
C SER A 5 13.52 3.09 -6.09
N THR A 6 12.65 2.33 -5.47
CA THR A 6 13.01 1.15 -4.69
C THR A 6 11.92 0.10 -4.82
N GLU A 7 12.27 -1.15 -4.57
CA GLU A 7 11.30 -2.24 -4.60
C GLU A 7 11.70 -3.28 -3.57
N ILE A 8 10.73 -3.80 -2.82
CA ILE A 8 10.96 -4.85 -1.82
C ILE A 8 9.81 -5.83 -1.85
N SER A 9 10.11 -7.10 -1.66
CA SER A 9 9.10 -8.15 -1.55
C SER A 9 9.26 -8.89 -0.24
N VAL A 10 8.15 -9.17 0.44
CA VAL A 10 8.13 -9.94 1.68
C VAL A 10 6.95 -10.89 1.64
N PRO A 11 6.99 -12.01 2.41
CA PRO A 11 5.80 -12.85 2.50
C PRO A 11 4.65 -12.11 3.20
N ALA A 12 3.43 -12.52 2.88
CA ALA A 12 2.24 -11.87 3.43
C ALA A 12 1.98 -12.31 4.87
N ARG A 13 2.87 -11.93 5.76
CA ARG A 13 2.77 -12.20 7.20
C ARG A 13 2.90 -10.89 7.95
N LEU A 14 2.06 -10.69 8.95
CA LEU A 14 2.06 -9.41 9.68
C LEU A 14 3.41 -9.10 10.33
N THR A 15 4.18 -10.12 10.68
CA THR A 15 5.52 -9.92 11.23
C THR A 15 6.48 -9.29 10.23
N GLU A 16 6.13 -9.27 8.94
CA GLU A 16 6.96 -8.67 7.90
C GLU A 16 6.65 -7.19 7.66
N LEU A 17 5.57 -6.69 8.25
CA LEU A 17 5.21 -5.28 8.06
C LEU A 17 6.34 -4.33 8.47
N PRO A 18 7.02 -4.53 9.60
CA PRO A 18 8.14 -3.65 9.95
C PRO A 18 9.24 -3.60 8.90
N CYS A 19 9.46 -4.68 8.15
CA CYS A 19 10.45 -4.68 7.07
C CYS A 19 10.03 -3.75 5.94
N LEU A 20 8.74 -3.74 5.60
CA LEU A 20 8.23 -2.84 4.56
C LEU A 20 8.38 -1.39 5.02
N LEU A 21 8.00 -1.10 6.26
CA LEU A 21 8.07 0.27 6.78
C LEU A 21 9.52 0.74 6.88
N ALA A 22 10.45 -0.13 7.27
CA ALA A 22 11.86 0.20 7.32
C ALA A 22 12.42 0.51 5.92
N ALA A 23 11.96 -0.21 4.91
CA ALA A 23 12.37 0.05 3.54
C ALA A 23 11.86 1.41 3.05
N VAL A 24 10.64 1.80 3.45
CA VAL A 24 10.10 3.12 3.15
C VAL A 24 11.00 4.19 3.77
N ASP A 25 11.35 4.01 5.05
CA ASP A 25 12.18 4.99 5.77
C ASP A 25 13.56 5.13 5.13
N ALA A 26 14.19 4.02 4.77
CA ALA A 26 15.52 4.05 4.16
C ALA A 26 15.49 4.77 2.80
N TRP A 27 14.49 4.45 1.98
CA TRP A 27 14.33 5.09 0.68
C TRP A 27 14.06 6.59 0.85
N ALA A 28 13.16 6.93 1.78
CA ALA A 28 12.79 8.32 2.01
C ALA A 28 13.98 9.16 2.48
N ALA A 29 14.85 8.58 3.30
CA ALA A 29 16.05 9.28 3.78
C ALA A 29 17.02 9.56 2.62
N ILE A 30 17.18 8.60 1.72
CA ILE A 30 18.08 8.75 0.58
C ILE A 30 17.54 9.81 -0.38
N VAL A 31 16.24 9.79 -0.64
CA VAL A 31 15.62 10.66 -1.63
C VAL A 31 15.31 12.05 -1.06
N GLY A 32 15.14 12.14 0.25
CA GLY A 32 14.78 13.40 0.89
C GLY A 32 13.28 13.65 0.92
N ILE A 33 12.50 12.61 1.14
CA ILE A 33 11.03 12.73 1.21
C ILE A 33 10.65 13.41 2.53
N PRO A 34 9.78 14.42 2.51
CA PRO A 34 9.39 15.10 3.74
C PRO A 34 8.64 14.18 4.72
N PRO A 35 8.76 14.42 6.02
CA PRO A 35 8.13 13.56 7.03
C PRO A 35 6.63 13.38 6.85
N ILE A 36 5.92 14.42 6.42
CA ILE A 36 4.46 14.28 6.24
C ILE A 36 4.14 13.30 5.12
N ALA A 37 4.94 13.30 4.06
CA ALA A 37 4.74 12.35 2.97
C ALA A 37 5.10 10.93 3.40
N VAL A 38 6.15 10.78 4.22
CA VAL A 38 6.51 9.47 4.76
C VAL A 38 5.37 8.90 5.60
N GLN A 39 4.72 9.73 6.41
CA GLN A 39 3.58 9.29 7.22
C GLN A 39 2.43 8.80 6.35
N ARG A 40 2.15 9.49 5.25
CA ARG A 40 1.10 9.07 4.33
C ARG A 40 1.42 7.73 3.67
N ILE A 41 2.68 7.54 3.29
CA ILE A 41 3.13 6.29 2.70
C ILE A 41 3.02 5.16 3.73
N HIS A 42 3.47 5.39 4.97
CA HIS A 42 3.37 4.41 6.04
C HIS A 42 1.91 3.99 6.24
N PHE A 43 1.01 4.95 6.31
CA PHE A 43 -0.39 4.65 6.53
C PHE A 43 -0.95 3.80 5.40
N ALA A 44 -0.63 4.17 4.15
CA ALA A 44 -1.09 3.41 3.00
C ALA A 44 -0.55 1.97 3.01
N VAL A 45 0.73 1.81 3.30
CA VAL A 45 1.35 0.48 3.34
C VAL A 45 0.72 -0.38 4.43
N GLU A 46 0.53 0.20 5.62
CA GLU A 46 -0.10 -0.52 6.73
C GLU A 46 -1.50 -1.00 6.36
N GLU A 47 -2.29 -0.12 5.76
CA GLU A 47 -3.66 -0.47 5.39
C GLU A 47 -3.69 -1.52 4.29
N LEU A 48 -2.87 -1.36 3.27
CA LEU A 48 -2.82 -2.34 2.18
C LEU A 48 -2.35 -3.70 2.68
N PHE A 49 -1.31 -3.71 3.51
CA PHE A 49 -0.73 -4.97 3.97
C PHE A 49 -1.66 -5.72 4.91
N THR A 50 -2.26 -5.02 5.88
CA THR A 50 -3.20 -5.66 6.79
C THR A 50 -4.43 -6.16 6.03
N ASN A 51 -4.89 -5.41 5.01
CA ASN A 51 -6.00 -5.88 4.19
C ASN A 51 -5.62 -7.12 3.37
N THR A 52 -4.39 -7.21 2.89
CA THR A 52 -3.94 -8.41 2.19
C THR A 52 -4.05 -9.64 3.08
N VAL A 53 -3.57 -9.54 4.32
CA VAL A 53 -3.59 -10.67 5.25
C VAL A 53 -5.00 -10.96 5.73
N ASP A 54 -5.72 -9.93 6.20
CA ASP A 54 -6.99 -10.12 6.89
C ASP A 54 -8.16 -10.36 5.94
N HIS A 55 -8.16 -9.73 4.78
CA HIS A 55 -9.29 -9.77 3.85
C HIS A 55 -8.96 -10.43 2.53
N GLY A 56 -7.74 -10.29 2.05
CA GLY A 56 -7.31 -10.92 0.81
C GLY A 56 -7.15 -12.43 0.99
N PHE A 57 -6.11 -12.81 1.71
CA PHE A 57 -5.87 -14.23 2.00
C PHE A 57 -6.75 -14.76 3.14
N ARG A 58 -7.20 -13.88 4.00
CA ARG A 58 -7.91 -14.20 5.24
C ARG A 58 -7.07 -15.04 6.18
N ALA A 59 -5.77 -14.97 6.04
CA ALA A 59 -4.79 -15.67 6.85
C ALA A 59 -3.42 -15.20 6.41
N GLU A 60 -2.41 -15.56 7.18
CA GLU A 60 -1.04 -15.30 6.74
C GLU A 60 -0.67 -16.27 5.62
N SER A 61 0.21 -15.83 4.73
CA SER A 61 0.59 -16.59 3.56
C SER A 61 2.08 -16.42 3.28
N GLY A 62 2.69 -17.44 2.71
CA GLY A 62 4.07 -17.34 2.25
C GLY A 62 4.21 -16.67 0.88
N LEU A 63 3.09 -16.37 0.21
CA LEU A 63 3.13 -15.72 -1.08
C LEU A 63 3.57 -14.26 -0.93
N PRO A 64 4.27 -13.72 -1.92
CA PRO A 64 4.90 -12.40 -1.77
C PRO A 64 3.92 -11.24 -1.89
N VAL A 65 4.24 -10.19 -1.13
CA VAL A 65 3.74 -8.84 -1.34
C VAL A 65 4.91 -8.03 -1.83
N THR A 66 4.72 -7.29 -2.91
CA THR A 66 5.76 -6.42 -3.47
C THR A 66 5.34 -4.97 -3.34
N LEU A 67 6.23 -4.16 -2.79
CA LEU A 67 6.05 -2.72 -2.66
C LEU A 67 7.10 -2.03 -3.50
N ALA A 68 6.67 -1.16 -4.39
CA ALA A 68 7.57 -0.34 -5.19
C ALA A 68 7.24 1.13 -4.96
N LEU A 69 8.27 1.94 -4.78
CA LEU A 69 8.13 3.38 -4.58
C LEU A 69 9.00 4.10 -5.58
N ALA A 70 8.49 5.19 -6.12
CA ALA A 70 9.26 6.05 -7.03
C ALA A 70 8.92 7.49 -6.75
N ALA A 71 9.93 8.36 -6.80
CA ALA A 71 9.76 9.80 -6.66
C ALA A 71 10.27 10.47 -7.91
N ASP A 72 9.47 11.36 -8.48
CA ASP A 72 9.83 12.05 -9.71
C ASP A 72 9.04 13.35 -9.81
N GLY A 73 9.74 14.46 -10.00
CA GLY A 73 9.09 15.74 -10.28
C GLY A 73 8.15 16.25 -9.21
N GLY A 74 8.38 15.92 -7.96
CA GLY A 74 7.53 16.38 -6.86
C GLY A 74 6.38 15.47 -6.54
N GLY A 75 6.25 14.34 -7.25
CA GLY A 75 5.25 13.34 -6.97
C GLY A 75 5.86 12.03 -6.51
N ILE A 76 5.08 11.23 -5.81
CA ILE A 76 5.48 9.91 -5.36
C ILE A 76 4.46 8.92 -5.89
N THR A 77 4.94 7.82 -6.47
CA THR A 77 4.09 6.72 -6.89
C THR A 77 4.39 5.51 -6.02
N LEU A 78 3.33 4.94 -5.45
CA LEU A 78 3.41 3.72 -4.68
C LEU A 78 2.68 2.64 -5.47
N ARG A 79 3.35 1.51 -5.70
CA ARG A 79 2.73 0.37 -6.35
C ARG A 79 2.81 -0.82 -5.40
N TYR A 80 1.67 -1.44 -5.16
CA TYR A 80 1.55 -2.53 -4.21
C TYR A 80 0.92 -3.72 -4.91
N VAL A 81 1.57 -4.88 -4.83
CA VAL A 81 1.13 -6.08 -5.55
C VAL A 81 1.08 -7.27 -4.60
N ASP A 82 -0.03 -8.01 -4.60
CA ASP A 82 -0.10 -9.25 -3.86
C ASP A 82 -0.73 -10.35 -4.71
N ARG A 83 -0.65 -11.58 -4.22
CA ARG A 83 -1.15 -12.76 -4.91
C ARG A 83 -2.41 -13.34 -4.28
N ALA A 84 -3.08 -12.56 -3.47
CA ALA A 84 -4.35 -12.99 -2.87
C ALA A 84 -5.42 -13.11 -3.94
N PRO A 85 -6.54 -13.78 -3.64
CA PRO A 85 -7.69 -13.73 -4.53
C PRO A 85 -8.10 -12.28 -4.79
N PRO A 86 -8.81 -12.01 -5.88
CA PRO A 86 -9.17 -10.62 -6.22
C PRO A 86 -9.82 -9.89 -5.06
N PHE A 87 -9.26 -8.74 -4.73
CA PHE A 87 -9.74 -7.89 -3.65
C PHE A 87 -9.55 -6.44 -4.07
N ASP A 88 -10.63 -5.81 -4.49
CA ASP A 88 -10.57 -4.46 -5.07
C ASP A 88 -10.39 -3.41 -3.96
N THR A 89 -9.17 -2.95 -3.80
CA THR A 89 -8.83 -1.95 -2.79
C THR A 89 -9.44 -0.59 -3.07
N SER A 90 -9.90 -0.34 -4.29
CA SER A 90 -10.53 0.94 -4.63
C SER A 90 -11.99 0.98 -4.20
N ARG A 91 -12.59 -0.17 -3.90
CA ARG A 91 -13.97 -0.22 -3.47
C ARG A 91 -14.05 -0.12 -1.97
N VAL A 92 -14.58 0.99 -1.51
CA VAL A 92 -14.78 1.20 -0.09
C VAL A 92 -16.22 0.82 0.23
N PRO A 93 -16.44 -0.10 1.17
CA PRO A 93 -17.82 -0.52 1.47
C PRO A 93 -18.62 0.65 2.05
N ASP A 94 -19.94 0.62 1.80
CA ASP A 94 -20.81 1.57 2.45
C ASP A 94 -20.74 1.32 3.94
N LEU A 95 -20.51 2.38 4.71
CA LEU A 95 -20.28 2.22 6.12
C LEU A 95 -21.58 2.41 6.86
N ALA A 96 -22.16 1.29 7.34
CA ALA A 96 -23.24 1.37 8.26
C ALA A 96 -22.68 1.67 9.65
N PRO A 97 -23.40 2.38 10.49
CA PRO A 97 -22.87 2.73 11.81
C PRO A 97 -22.42 1.55 12.63
N GLU A 98 -23.14 0.42 12.50
CA GLU A 98 -22.78 -0.74 13.27
C GLU A 98 -21.68 -1.54 12.64
N ALA A 99 -21.27 -1.17 11.46
CA ALA A 99 -20.26 -1.94 10.78
C ALA A 99 -18.93 -1.40 11.12
N GLU A 100 -18.54 -1.42 12.34
CA GLU A 100 -17.27 -0.97 12.63
C GLU A 100 -16.31 -1.73 12.06
N ARG A 101 -15.95 -1.39 10.96
CA ARG A 101 -15.06 -2.05 10.18
C ARG A 101 -13.76 -1.62 10.43
N ILE A 102 -13.03 -2.42 10.69
CA ILE A 102 -11.65 -2.31 10.61
C ILE A 102 -11.28 -2.37 9.20
N GLY A 103 -10.48 -1.83 8.61
CA GLY A 103 -10.00 -2.00 7.27
C GLY A 103 -10.66 -1.15 6.20
N GLY A 104 -11.95 -1.06 6.20
CA GLY A 104 -12.66 -0.29 5.20
C GLY A 104 -12.40 1.20 5.29
N TYR A 105 -12.35 1.71 6.51
CA TYR A 105 -12.11 3.13 6.73
C TYR A 105 -10.70 3.55 6.37
N GLY A 106 -9.73 2.68 6.61
CA GLY A 106 -8.34 2.98 6.32
C GLY A 106 -8.10 3.24 4.85
N LEU A 107 -8.64 2.37 3.98
CA LEU A 107 -8.49 2.57 2.55
C LEU A 107 -9.20 3.82 2.07
N LYS A 108 -10.34 4.16 2.69
CA LYS A 108 -11.03 5.40 2.34
C LYS A 108 -10.15 6.60 2.67
N VAL A 109 -9.50 6.59 3.82
CA VAL A 109 -8.59 7.68 4.20
C VAL A 109 -7.44 7.76 3.21
N VAL A 110 -6.86 6.62 2.82
CA VAL A 110 -5.79 6.61 1.82
C VAL A 110 -6.25 7.25 0.52
N GLN A 111 -7.47 6.91 0.07
CA GLN A 111 -7.99 7.49 -1.16
C GLN A 111 -8.14 9.01 -1.07
N THR A 112 -8.52 9.53 0.09
CA THR A 112 -8.66 10.97 0.26
C THR A 112 -7.30 11.68 0.29
N MET A 113 -6.24 10.99 0.73
CA MET A 113 -4.90 11.57 0.76
C MET A 113 -4.20 11.54 -0.58
N ALA A 114 -4.65 10.68 -1.47
CA ALA A 114 -3.96 10.43 -2.74
C ALA A 114 -4.44 11.39 -3.83
N SER A 115 -3.55 11.73 -4.75
CA SER A 115 -3.94 12.46 -5.94
C SER A 115 -4.51 11.52 -7.00
N ALA A 116 -4.17 10.23 -6.93
CA ALA A 116 -4.76 9.20 -7.77
C ALA A 116 -4.68 7.86 -7.06
N PHE A 117 -5.68 7.01 -7.29
CA PHE A 117 -5.73 5.68 -6.68
C PHE A 117 -6.35 4.75 -7.71
N ARG A 118 -5.59 3.74 -8.14
CA ARG A 118 -6.02 2.81 -9.17
C ARG A 118 -5.84 1.38 -8.70
N TYR A 119 -6.78 0.52 -9.08
CA TYR A 119 -6.69 -0.90 -8.77
C TYR A 119 -6.96 -1.71 -10.04
N ARG A 120 -6.26 -2.82 -10.18
CA ARG A 120 -6.60 -3.83 -11.19
C ARG A 120 -6.16 -5.20 -10.71
N PHE A 121 -6.83 -6.24 -11.25
CA PHE A 121 -6.39 -7.61 -11.06
C PHE A 121 -5.89 -8.09 -12.41
N ALA A 122 -4.62 -8.43 -12.49
CA ALA A 122 -4.00 -8.84 -13.75
C ALA A 122 -2.93 -9.88 -13.47
N ASN A 123 -2.86 -10.90 -14.33
CA ASN A 123 -1.84 -11.95 -14.25
C ASN A 123 -1.80 -12.62 -12.87
N GLY A 124 -2.98 -12.84 -12.29
CA GLY A 124 -3.10 -13.50 -10.99
C GLY A 124 -2.69 -12.65 -9.82
N ALA A 125 -2.63 -11.35 -9.98
CA ALA A 125 -2.20 -10.45 -8.90
C ALA A 125 -3.11 -9.25 -8.76
N ASN A 126 -3.31 -8.84 -7.50
CA ASN A 126 -3.94 -7.56 -7.18
C ASN A 126 -2.87 -6.49 -7.27
N GLU A 127 -3.13 -5.43 -8.03
CA GLU A 127 -2.21 -4.30 -8.14
C GLU A 127 -2.93 -3.03 -7.74
N THR A 128 -2.38 -2.34 -6.76
CA THR A 128 -2.89 -1.03 -6.33
C THR A 128 -1.81 0.00 -6.59
N GLU A 129 -2.15 1.07 -7.29
CA GLU A 129 -1.21 2.14 -7.58
C GLU A 129 -1.76 3.45 -7.02
N ILE A 130 -0.95 4.12 -6.23
CA ILE A 130 -1.34 5.35 -5.54
C ILE A 130 -0.33 6.43 -5.86
N GLU A 131 -0.83 7.62 -6.22
CA GLU A 131 0.03 8.77 -6.42
C GLU A 131 -0.22 9.79 -5.32
N PHE A 132 0.87 10.32 -4.78
CA PHE A 132 0.84 11.39 -3.80
C PHE A 132 1.59 12.59 -4.37
N ARG A 133 1.04 13.78 -4.16
CA ARG A 133 1.71 15.00 -4.60
C ARG A 133 1.90 15.99 -3.47
#